data_bb9e0c8039d3172a9c112ee61f6c43e8
#
_entry.id   bb9e0c8039d3172a9c112ee61f6c43e8
#
_cell.length_a   1.000
_cell.length_b   1.000
_cell.length_c   1.000
_cell.angle_alpha   90.00
_cell.angle_beta   90.00
_cell.angle_gamma   90.00
#
_symmetry.space_group_name_H-M   'P 1'
#
loop_
_entity.id
_entity.type
_entity.pdbx_description
1 polymer ?
#
loop_
_entity_poly.entity_id
_entity_poly.type
_entity_poly.pdbx_seq_one_letter_code
_entity_poly.pdbx_strand_id
1 'polypeptide(L)'
;MADEINTLEDLAEVAGIEAAPEVELTPREPVRDSLGRAYATGKRKDAVARVWIKPGSGKVTVNGKPQNEYFARPVLQMILAQPFSITNTTGQFDVVATVKGGGLSGQAGAVKHGVSKALQLYDPSLRGALKAAGFLTRDSRVVERKKYGKAKARKSFQFSKR
;
A
#
# COMPACT_ATOMS: atom_id res chain seq x y z
N MET A 1 54.52 16.37 -6.95
CA MET A 1 53.47 17.24 -6.40
C MET A 1 52.25 16.37 -6.21
N ALA A 2 51.80 16.21 -4.99
CA ALA A 2 50.62 15.43 -4.71
C ALA A 2 49.40 16.36 -4.90
N ASP A 3 48.56 16.05 -5.88
CA ASP A 3 47.31 16.77 -6.10
C ASP A 3 46.42 16.53 -4.89
N GLU A 4 46.10 17.59 -4.16
CA GLU A 4 45.20 17.51 -3.00
C GLU A 4 43.75 17.28 -3.48
N ILE A 5 43.29 16.07 -3.30
CA ILE A 5 41.88 15.68 -3.58
C ILE A 5 41.03 16.24 -2.44
N ASN A 6 40.33 17.34 -2.69
CA ASN A 6 39.53 18.05 -1.68
C ASN A 6 38.03 17.83 -1.77
N THR A 7 37.55 17.21 -2.85
CA THR A 7 36.07 16.98 -3.05
C THR A 7 35.79 15.56 -3.49
N LEU A 8 34.53 15.13 -3.28
CA LEU A 8 34.05 13.81 -3.76
C LEU A 8 34.04 13.73 -5.29
N GLU A 9 33.92 14.87 -5.96
CA GLU A 9 33.96 14.99 -7.42
C GLU A 9 35.36 14.70 -7.97
N ASP A 10 36.40 15.23 -7.33
CA ASP A 10 37.80 14.96 -7.70
C ASP A 10 38.16 13.47 -7.55
N LEU A 11 37.59 12.80 -6.53
CA LEU A 11 37.74 11.36 -6.34
C LEU A 11 37.06 10.54 -7.44
N ALA A 12 35.94 10.98 -7.94
CA ALA A 12 35.21 10.30 -9.01
C ALA A 12 35.97 10.42 -10.34
N GLU A 13 36.59 11.57 -10.61
CA GLU A 13 37.35 11.81 -11.82
C GLU A 13 38.63 10.98 -11.85
N VAL A 14 39.36 10.91 -10.73
CA VAL A 14 40.58 10.08 -10.60
C VAL A 14 40.27 8.58 -10.67
N ALA A 15 39.08 8.15 -10.21
CA ALA A 15 38.64 6.75 -10.28
C ALA A 15 38.05 6.34 -11.66
N GLY A 16 37.93 7.27 -12.60
CA GLY A 16 37.34 7.00 -13.91
C GLY A 16 35.88 6.55 -13.85
N ILE A 17 35.15 6.92 -12.76
CA ILE A 17 33.76 6.62 -12.60
C ILE A 17 32.98 7.72 -13.34
N GLU A 18 32.52 7.43 -14.55
CA GLU A 18 31.53 8.29 -15.22
C GLU A 18 30.33 8.51 -14.27
N ALA A 19 30.02 9.79 -14.03
CA ALA A 19 28.82 10.15 -13.26
C ALA A 19 27.62 9.42 -13.87
N ALA A 20 26.95 8.60 -13.07
CA ALA A 20 25.76 7.89 -13.52
C ALA A 20 24.79 8.91 -14.14
N PRO A 21 24.21 8.65 -15.32
CA PRO A 21 23.32 9.59 -15.96
C PRO A 21 22.22 10.00 -14.99
N GLU A 22 22.06 11.29 -14.80
CA GLU A 22 21.01 11.88 -13.99
C GLU A 22 19.68 11.39 -14.54
N VAL A 23 19.06 10.45 -13.85
CA VAL A 23 17.78 9.89 -14.26
C VAL A 23 16.75 11.00 -14.11
N GLU A 24 16.47 11.73 -15.19
CA GLU A 24 15.36 12.66 -15.23
C GLU A 24 14.08 11.92 -14.83
N LEU A 25 13.61 12.21 -13.62
CA LEU A 25 12.35 11.70 -13.11
C LEU A 25 11.22 12.37 -13.88
N THR A 26 10.94 11.84 -15.08
CA THR A 26 9.78 12.27 -15.85
C THR A 26 8.54 12.24 -14.96
N PRO A 27 7.77 13.33 -14.87
CA PRO A 27 6.57 13.38 -14.08
C PRO A 27 5.62 12.27 -14.56
N ARG A 28 5.17 11.44 -13.64
CA ARG A 28 4.27 10.31 -13.96
C ARG A 28 2.93 10.88 -14.40
N GLU A 29 2.45 10.43 -15.54
CA GLU A 29 1.13 10.80 -16.03
C GLU A 29 0.03 10.07 -15.22
N PRO A 30 -1.13 10.73 -15.00
CA PRO A 30 -2.27 10.10 -14.36
C PRO A 30 -2.85 9.00 -15.28
N VAL A 31 -3.04 7.80 -14.72
CA VAL A 31 -3.61 6.65 -15.44
C VAL A 31 -5.07 6.51 -15.06
N ARG A 32 -5.95 6.90 -15.98
CA ARG A 32 -7.41 6.82 -15.81
C ARG A 32 -8.03 5.98 -16.93
N ASP A 33 -9.09 5.27 -16.59
CA ASP A 33 -9.91 4.48 -17.51
C ASP A 33 -10.81 5.41 -18.37
N SER A 34 -11.40 4.90 -19.44
CA SER A 34 -12.36 5.62 -20.29
C SER A 34 -13.54 6.25 -19.53
N LEU A 35 -13.84 5.72 -18.35
CA LEU A 35 -14.86 6.25 -17.42
C LEU A 35 -14.30 7.23 -16.38
N GLY A 36 -13.07 7.73 -16.53
CA GLY A 36 -12.42 8.63 -15.60
C GLY A 36 -12.06 8.00 -14.24
N ARG A 37 -12.06 6.67 -14.16
CA ARG A 37 -11.73 5.93 -12.93
C ARG A 37 -10.26 5.54 -12.92
N ALA A 38 -9.63 5.54 -11.74
CA ALA A 38 -8.34 4.88 -11.56
C ALA A 38 -8.56 3.49 -10.92
N TYR A 39 -7.88 2.49 -11.48
CA TYR A 39 -7.96 1.11 -11.05
C TYR A 39 -6.65 0.66 -10.41
N ALA A 40 -6.72 0.00 -9.26
CA ALA A 40 -5.57 -0.67 -8.66
C ALA A 40 -5.95 -1.94 -7.90
N THR A 41 -4.99 -2.87 -7.82
CA THR A 41 -5.11 -4.06 -7.00
C THR A 41 -4.34 -3.91 -5.71
N GLY A 42 -5.00 -4.14 -4.58
CA GLY A 42 -4.39 -4.23 -3.27
C GLY A 42 -4.33 -5.67 -2.76
N LYS A 43 -3.29 -5.99 -1.99
CA LYS A 43 -3.09 -7.33 -1.42
C LYS A 43 -2.64 -7.23 0.03
N ARG A 44 -3.17 -8.08 0.91
CA ARG A 44 -2.69 -8.26 2.28
C ARG A 44 -3.01 -9.66 2.78
N LYS A 45 -2.03 -10.36 3.36
CA LYS A 45 -2.15 -11.79 3.72
C LYS A 45 -2.66 -12.56 2.49
N ASP A 46 -3.78 -13.29 2.62
CA ASP A 46 -4.42 -14.03 1.52
C ASP A 46 -5.59 -13.27 0.88
N ALA A 47 -5.81 -12.00 1.28
CA ALA A 47 -6.87 -11.17 0.72
C ALA A 47 -6.36 -10.38 -0.48
N VAL A 48 -7.19 -10.34 -1.54
CA VAL A 48 -6.98 -9.53 -2.75
C VAL A 48 -8.18 -8.62 -2.94
N ALA A 49 -7.90 -7.33 -3.16
CA ALA A 49 -8.90 -6.32 -3.45
C ALA A 49 -8.65 -5.72 -4.83
N ARG A 50 -9.68 -5.68 -5.67
CA ARG A 50 -9.71 -4.86 -6.89
C ARG A 50 -10.46 -3.58 -6.54
N VAL A 51 -9.84 -2.44 -6.75
CA VAL A 51 -10.37 -1.14 -6.31
C VAL A 51 -10.42 -0.20 -7.49
N TRP A 52 -11.57 0.44 -7.67
CA TRP A 52 -11.79 1.55 -8.59
C TRP A 52 -12.13 2.79 -7.79
N ILE A 53 -11.49 3.89 -8.09
CA ILE A 53 -11.82 5.19 -7.54
C ILE A 53 -12.26 6.14 -8.64
N LYS A 54 -13.24 6.98 -8.34
CA LYS A 54 -13.70 8.07 -9.21
C LYS A 54 -13.99 9.30 -8.35
N PRO A 55 -13.97 10.50 -8.88
CA PRO A 55 -14.47 11.69 -8.17
C PRO A 55 -15.93 11.48 -7.76
N GLY A 56 -16.27 11.87 -6.54
CA GLY A 56 -17.63 11.68 -6.03
C GLY A 56 -17.85 12.24 -4.64
N SER A 57 -18.77 11.65 -3.90
CA SER A 57 -19.25 12.11 -2.61
C SER A 57 -18.63 11.40 -1.40
N GLY A 58 -17.63 10.55 -1.60
CA GLY A 58 -16.99 9.77 -0.52
C GLY A 58 -17.67 8.43 -0.21
N LYS A 59 -18.51 7.94 -1.12
CA LYS A 59 -19.22 6.68 -0.94
C LYS A 59 -18.30 5.48 -1.18
N VAL A 60 -18.18 4.59 -0.19
CA VAL A 60 -17.37 3.37 -0.29
C VAL A 60 -18.26 2.15 -0.32
N THR A 61 -18.19 1.39 -1.42
CA THR A 61 -18.96 0.16 -1.66
C THR A 61 -18.01 -1.03 -1.79
N VAL A 62 -18.24 -2.10 -1.03
CA VAL A 62 -17.42 -3.31 -1.02
C VAL A 62 -18.31 -4.52 -1.31
N ASN A 63 -18.01 -5.25 -2.38
CA ASN A 63 -18.80 -6.39 -2.85
C ASN A 63 -20.30 -6.08 -2.97
N GLY A 64 -20.66 -4.88 -3.43
CA GLY A 64 -22.06 -4.43 -3.58
C GLY A 64 -22.72 -3.93 -2.31
N LYS A 65 -22.05 -4.03 -1.14
CA LYS A 65 -22.55 -3.55 0.16
C LYS A 65 -21.85 -2.26 0.58
N PRO A 66 -22.52 -1.38 1.33
CA PRO A 66 -21.87 -0.20 1.88
C PRO A 66 -20.80 -0.62 2.91
N GLN A 67 -19.76 0.21 3.04
CA GLN A 67 -18.63 -0.04 3.93
C GLN A 67 -19.05 -0.39 5.36
N ASN A 68 -20.04 0.32 5.91
CA ASN A 68 -20.49 0.17 7.30
C ASN A 68 -21.12 -1.20 7.56
N GLU A 69 -21.82 -1.75 6.57
CA GLU A 69 -22.42 -3.08 6.65
C GLU A 69 -21.37 -4.18 6.46
N TYR A 70 -20.47 -4.03 5.49
CA TYR A 70 -19.47 -5.04 5.18
C TYR A 70 -18.38 -5.13 6.27
N PHE A 71 -17.87 -3.99 6.71
CA PHE A 71 -16.89 -3.88 7.80
C PHE A 71 -17.58 -3.32 9.06
N ALA A 72 -18.32 -4.16 9.76
CA ALA A 72 -19.06 -3.76 10.97
C ALA A 72 -18.16 -3.23 12.11
N ARG A 73 -16.86 -3.59 12.14
CA ARG A 73 -15.92 -3.12 13.17
C ARG A 73 -15.41 -1.72 12.86
N PRO A 74 -15.58 -0.71 13.74
CA PRO A 74 -15.13 0.67 13.51
C PRO A 74 -13.63 0.79 13.19
N VAL A 75 -12.79 -0.05 13.81
CA VAL A 75 -11.34 -0.09 13.54
C VAL A 75 -11.05 -0.42 12.07
N LEU A 76 -11.82 -1.29 11.44
CA LEU A 76 -11.62 -1.63 10.03
C LEU A 76 -12.07 -0.48 9.11
N GLN A 77 -13.12 0.23 9.47
CA GLN A 77 -13.57 1.43 8.76
C GLN A 77 -12.52 2.54 8.85
N MET A 78 -11.94 2.75 10.03
CA MET A 78 -10.85 3.70 10.23
C MET A 78 -9.64 3.37 9.34
N ILE A 79 -9.28 2.08 9.20
CA ILE A 79 -8.18 1.65 8.32
C ILE A 79 -8.43 2.05 6.87
N LEU A 80 -9.67 1.97 6.40
CA LEU A 80 -10.04 2.37 5.04
C LEU A 80 -9.98 3.89 4.83
N ALA A 81 -10.26 4.68 5.85
CA ALA A 81 -10.22 6.14 5.80
C ALA A 81 -8.79 6.72 5.80
N GLN A 82 -7.81 6.00 6.36
CA GLN A 82 -6.43 6.47 6.50
C GLN A 82 -5.79 7.07 5.23
N PRO A 83 -5.88 6.44 4.04
CA PRO A 83 -5.29 7.01 2.82
C PRO A 83 -5.86 8.39 2.49
N PHE A 84 -7.17 8.57 2.63
CA PHE A 84 -7.86 9.83 2.35
C PHE A 84 -7.50 10.92 3.36
N SER A 85 -7.35 10.57 4.64
CA SER A 85 -6.93 11.52 5.68
C SER A 85 -5.53 12.07 5.42
N ILE A 86 -4.57 11.21 5.03
CA ILE A 86 -3.18 11.63 4.78
C ILE A 86 -3.07 12.48 3.52
N THR A 87 -3.91 12.23 2.52
CA THR A 87 -3.92 12.98 1.27
C THR A 87 -4.85 14.21 1.30
N ASN A 88 -5.54 14.46 2.42
CA ASN A 88 -6.56 15.52 2.56
C ASN A 88 -7.67 15.43 1.50
N THR A 89 -8.02 14.22 1.06
CA THR A 89 -9.03 13.97 0.02
C THR A 89 -10.30 13.31 0.57
N THR A 90 -10.55 13.47 1.86
CA THR A 90 -11.74 12.89 2.51
C THR A 90 -13.02 13.43 1.87
N GLY A 91 -13.92 12.53 1.46
CA GLY A 91 -15.19 12.89 0.84
C GLY A 91 -15.13 13.28 -0.64
N GLN A 92 -13.96 13.29 -1.27
CA GLN A 92 -13.79 13.69 -2.68
C GLN A 92 -13.89 12.54 -3.68
N PHE A 93 -13.76 11.29 -3.21
CA PHE A 93 -13.72 10.10 -4.07
C PHE A 93 -14.76 9.06 -3.66
N ASP A 94 -15.46 8.54 -4.65
CA ASP A 94 -16.24 7.30 -4.51
C ASP A 94 -15.35 6.09 -4.78
N VAL A 95 -15.50 5.06 -3.96
CA VAL A 95 -14.72 3.83 -4.04
C VAL A 95 -15.64 2.65 -4.30
N VAL A 96 -15.33 1.88 -5.33
CA VAL A 96 -15.93 0.57 -5.57
C VAL A 96 -14.85 -0.49 -5.43
N ALA A 97 -15.01 -1.43 -4.52
CA ALA A 97 -14.05 -2.48 -4.26
C ALA A 97 -14.68 -3.87 -4.38
N THR A 98 -14.00 -4.77 -5.07
CA THR A 98 -14.32 -6.20 -5.07
C THR A 98 -13.23 -6.94 -4.33
N VAL A 99 -13.57 -7.67 -3.27
CA VAL A 99 -12.62 -8.31 -2.37
C VAL A 99 -12.86 -9.81 -2.30
N LYS A 100 -11.78 -10.60 -2.38
CA LYS A 100 -11.81 -12.06 -2.25
C LYS A 100 -10.67 -12.55 -1.35
N GLY A 101 -10.88 -13.71 -0.72
CA GLY A 101 -9.89 -14.41 0.10
C GLY A 101 -9.65 -13.79 1.48
N GLY A 102 -8.94 -14.52 2.32
CA GLY A 102 -8.59 -14.12 3.69
C GLY A 102 -9.78 -13.84 4.60
N GLY A 103 -9.53 -13.08 5.64
CA GLY A 103 -10.57 -12.62 6.58
C GLY A 103 -10.75 -11.10 6.55
N LEU A 104 -11.81 -10.57 7.18
CA LEU A 104 -12.18 -9.14 7.16
C LEU A 104 -11.01 -8.19 7.46
N SER A 105 -10.14 -8.53 8.42
CA SER A 105 -8.95 -7.73 8.74
C SER A 105 -7.91 -7.70 7.59
N GLY A 106 -7.72 -8.82 6.89
CA GLY A 106 -6.88 -8.89 5.70
C GLY A 106 -7.49 -8.11 4.54
N GLN A 107 -8.80 -8.26 4.34
CA GLN A 107 -9.57 -7.59 3.31
C GLN A 107 -9.54 -6.07 3.48
N ALA A 108 -9.76 -5.54 4.70
CA ALA A 108 -9.65 -4.10 4.97
C ALA A 108 -8.25 -3.56 4.63
N GLY A 109 -7.19 -4.29 5.02
CA GLY A 109 -5.82 -3.90 4.65
C GLY A 109 -5.53 -4.02 3.15
N ALA A 110 -6.14 -4.98 2.46
CA ALA A 110 -6.03 -5.10 1.01
C ALA A 110 -6.75 -3.93 0.30
N VAL A 111 -7.95 -3.54 0.76
CA VAL A 111 -8.66 -2.37 0.24
C VAL A 111 -7.84 -1.09 0.48
N LYS A 112 -7.31 -0.88 1.71
CA LYS A 112 -6.43 0.25 2.00
C LYS A 112 -5.26 0.35 1.00
N HIS A 113 -4.54 -0.75 0.81
CA HIS A 113 -3.42 -0.81 -0.14
C HIS A 113 -3.88 -0.53 -1.60
N GLY A 114 -5.04 -1.06 -2.00
CA GLY A 114 -5.62 -0.81 -3.32
C GLY A 114 -6.01 0.65 -3.53
N VAL A 115 -6.70 1.26 -2.55
CA VAL A 115 -7.06 2.69 -2.56
C VAL A 115 -5.82 3.57 -2.68
N SER A 116 -4.79 3.32 -1.87
CA SER A 116 -3.54 4.11 -1.92
C SER A 116 -2.86 4.04 -3.29
N LYS A 117 -2.84 2.86 -3.90
CA LYS A 117 -2.32 2.70 -5.27
C LYS A 117 -3.19 3.38 -6.32
N ALA A 118 -4.51 3.32 -6.17
CA ALA A 118 -5.43 3.97 -7.10
C ALA A 118 -5.37 5.49 -6.99
N LEU A 119 -5.26 6.06 -5.78
CA LEU A 119 -5.04 7.50 -5.57
C LEU A 119 -3.76 7.99 -6.27
N GLN A 120 -2.64 7.24 -6.14
CA GLN A 120 -1.39 7.56 -6.82
C GLN A 120 -1.50 7.53 -8.35
N LEU A 121 -2.35 6.63 -8.91
CA LEU A 121 -2.58 6.56 -10.36
C LEU A 121 -3.53 7.66 -10.83
N TYR A 122 -4.47 8.06 -9.97
CA TYR A 122 -5.37 9.17 -10.26
C TYR A 122 -4.66 10.52 -10.24
N ASP A 123 -3.86 10.75 -9.19
CA ASP A 123 -3.04 11.95 -9.00
C ASP A 123 -1.64 11.57 -8.52
N PRO A 124 -0.62 11.66 -9.39
CA PRO A 124 0.75 11.33 -9.05
C PRO A 124 1.37 12.19 -7.95
N SER A 125 0.86 13.41 -7.73
CA SER A 125 1.36 14.32 -6.68
C SER A 125 1.20 13.74 -5.28
N LEU A 126 0.14 12.94 -5.04
CA LEU A 126 -0.16 12.31 -3.76
C LEU A 126 0.81 11.17 -3.38
N ARG A 127 1.65 10.73 -4.34
CA ARG A 127 2.57 9.61 -4.14
C ARG A 127 3.56 9.85 -3.00
N GLY A 128 4.08 11.06 -2.84
CA GLY A 128 5.03 11.41 -1.79
C GLY A 128 4.48 11.13 -0.40
N ALA A 129 3.30 11.67 -0.10
CA ALA A 129 2.61 11.49 1.17
C ALA A 129 2.24 10.02 1.45
N LEU A 130 1.71 9.32 0.44
CA LEU A 130 1.33 7.91 0.55
C LEU A 130 2.54 6.98 0.73
N LYS A 131 3.69 7.29 0.12
CA LYS A 131 4.93 6.53 0.26
C LYS A 131 5.55 6.75 1.64
N ALA A 132 5.61 8.00 2.12
CA ALA A 132 6.10 8.32 3.45
C ALA A 132 5.30 7.61 4.56
N ALA A 133 3.97 7.52 4.41
CA ALA A 133 3.10 6.77 5.31
C ALA A 133 3.19 5.24 5.17
N GLY A 134 3.96 4.70 4.21
CA GLY A 134 4.14 3.27 3.98
C GLY A 134 2.94 2.58 3.33
N PHE A 135 1.96 3.32 2.77
CA PHE A 135 0.71 2.73 2.24
C PHE A 135 0.86 2.12 0.86
N LEU A 136 1.91 2.44 0.13
CA LEU A 136 2.21 1.87 -1.19
C LEU A 136 2.95 0.53 -1.10
N THR A 137 3.53 0.21 0.05
CA THR A 137 4.24 -1.04 0.27
C THR A 137 3.29 -2.13 0.74
N ARG A 138 3.39 -3.31 0.14
CA ARG A 138 2.62 -4.47 0.61
C ARG A 138 3.15 -4.95 1.96
N ASP A 139 2.26 -5.15 2.93
CA ASP A 139 2.59 -5.85 4.18
C ASP A 139 2.81 -7.34 3.87
N SER A 140 4.06 -7.81 4.01
CA SER A 140 4.47 -9.18 3.71
C SER A 140 4.11 -10.18 4.81
N ARG A 141 3.70 -9.71 5.99
CA ARG A 141 3.39 -10.58 7.13
C ARG A 141 2.24 -11.52 6.83
N VAL A 142 2.51 -12.82 6.91
CA VAL A 142 1.53 -13.91 6.79
C VAL A 142 1.53 -14.77 8.04
N VAL A 143 0.49 -15.59 8.23
CA VAL A 143 0.42 -16.50 9.37
C VAL A 143 1.45 -17.62 9.17
N GLU A 144 2.31 -17.82 10.18
CA GLU A 144 3.28 -18.91 10.16
C GLU A 144 2.58 -20.28 10.19
N ARG A 145 3.10 -21.20 9.40
CA ARG A 145 2.63 -22.58 9.36
C ARG A 145 2.81 -23.26 10.73
N LYS A 146 1.82 -24.02 11.17
CA LYS A 146 1.93 -24.91 12.33
C LYS A 146 3.11 -25.88 12.11
N LYS A 147 3.93 -26.09 13.14
CA LYS A 147 5.06 -27.02 13.14
C LYS A 147 4.70 -28.31 13.85
N TYR A 148 5.32 -29.42 13.45
CA TYR A 148 5.16 -30.69 14.16
C TYR A 148 5.70 -30.57 15.58
N GLY A 149 5.20 -31.35 16.53
CA GLY A 149 5.61 -31.30 17.93
C GLY A 149 5.23 -30.02 18.68
N LYS A 150 4.49 -29.09 18.05
CA LYS A 150 4.03 -27.84 18.67
C LYS A 150 2.51 -27.69 18.54
N ALA A 151 1.89 -26.97 19.50
CA ALA A 151 0.45 -26.72 19.48
C ALA A 151 0.04 -25.75 18.35
N LYS A 152 0.92 -24.75 18.04
CA LYS A 152 0.82 -23.81 16.92
C LYS A 152 2.20 -23.60 16.28
N ALA A 153 2.38 -22.54 15.50
CA ALA A 153 3.67 -22.24 14.86
C ALA A 153 4.83 -22.13 15.87
N ARG A 154 4.59 -21.46 17.00
CA ARG A 154 5.60 -21.22 18.06
C ARG A 154 5.18 -21.74 19.43
N LYS A 155 3.89 -21.92 19.70
CA LYS A 155 3.37 -22.39 20.99
C LYS A 155 3.72 -23.87 21.17
N SER A 156 4.44 -24.20 22.25
CA SER A 156 4.73 -25.55 22.69
C SER A 156 3.57 -26.14 23.49
N PHE A 157 3.50 -27.45 23.59
CA PHE A 157 2.59 -28.10 24.54
C PHE A 157 3.07 -27.84 25.96
N GLN A 158 2.12 -27.79 26.89
CA GLN A 158 2.44 -27.64 28.30
C GLN A 158 3.10 -28.93 28.82
N PHE A 159 4.22 -28.78 29.49
CA PHE A 159 4.86 -29.90 30.18
C PHE A 159 4.07 -30.21 31.47
N SER A 160 3.62 -31.46 31.60
CA SER A 160 2.98 -31.92 32.83
C SER A 160 4.03 -32.59 33.69
N LYS A 161 4.30 -32.01 34.88
CA LYS A 161 5.06 -32.69 35.93
C LYS A 161 4.11 -33.67 36.63
N ARG A 162 4.37 -34.95 36.52
CA ARG A 162 3.84 -36.01 37.38
C ARG A 162 5.00 -36.69 38.04
#